data_204d05280b28a94582658d442ac431af
#
_entry.id   204d05280b28a94582658d442ac431af
#
_cell.length_a   1.000
_cell.length_b   1.000
_cell.length_c   1.000
_cell.angle_alpha   90.00
_cell.angle_beta   90.00
_cell.angle_gamma   90.00
#
_symmetry.space_group_name_H-M   'P 1'
#
loop_
_entity.id
_entity.type
_entity.pdbx_description
1 polymer ?
#
loop_
_entity_poly.entity_id
_entity_poly.type
_entity_poly.pdbx_seq_one_letter_code
_entity_poly.pdbx_strand_id
1 'polypeptide(L)'
;EMCIRDRDKLDPIVGREKEIERVSQILSRRKKNNPILIGEPGVGKSAIAEGLALRIVQRKVSRVLFNKRIISLDLAALVAGTKYRGQFEERMKAILNELETNIDIILFIDEIHTIVGAGGASGSLDASNMFKPALARGELQCIGATTLDEYRQNIEKDGALERRFQKVLVEPTSINETLQILQNIKELSLIHISEPTRPID
;
A
#
# COMPACT_ATOMS: atom_id res chain seq x y z
N GLU A 1 7.97 10.60 0.52
CA GLU A 1 7.20 10.37 1.77
C GLU A 1 5.80 10.94 1.59
N MET A 2 4.87 10.07 1.22
CA MET A 2 3.45 10.45 1.27
C MET A 2 2.95 10.08 2.67
N CYS A 3 3.26 10.93 3.64
CA CYS A 3 2.63 10.86 4.95
C CYS A 3 1.19 11.31 4.76
N ILE A 4 0.21 10.42 4.92
CA ILE A 4 -1.22 10.73 4.80
C ILE A 4 -1.63 11.59 6.02
N ARG A 5 -1.09 12.81 6.10
CA ARG A 5 -1.46 13.85 7.07
C ARG A 5 -2.32 14.95 6.44
N ASP A 6 -2.37 15.01 5.11
CA ASP A 6 -3.13 16.02 4.38
C ASP A 6 -4.56 15.51 4.15
N ARG A 7 -5.44 15.76 5.10
CA ARG A 7 -6.89 15.46 5.02
C ARG A 7 -7.55 16.01 3.75
N ASP A 8 -7.01 17.09 3.20
CA ASP A 8 -7.63 17.85 2.11
C ASP A 8 -7.21 17.36 0.71
N LYS A 9 -6.36 16.31 0.64
CA LYS A 9 -5.85 15.76 -0.63
C LYS A 9 -6.31 14.33 -0.93
N LEU A 10 -7.08 13.72 -0.04
CA LEU A 10 -7.58 12.36 -0.25
C LEU A 10 -8.99 12.41 -0.79
N ASP A 11 -9.19 11.84 -1.96
CA ASP A 11 -10.50 11.70 -2.57
C ASP A 11 -11.44 10.80 -1.74
N PRO A 12 -12.72 11.11 -1.65
CA PRO A 12 -13.68 10.25 -0.99
C PRO A 12 -13.76 8.90 -1.70
N ILE A 13 -13.49 7.83 -0.96
CA ILE A 13 -13.49 6.49 -1.49
C ILE A 13 -14.90 5.92 -1.51
N VAL A 14 -15.32 5.42 -2.66
CA VAL A 14 -16.64 4.84 -2.89
C VAL A 14 -16.52 3.33 -3.09
N GLY A 15 -17.39 2.58 -2.44
CA GLY A 15 -17.62 1.16 -2.77
C GLY A 15 -16.57 0.18 -2.28
N ARG A 16 -15.66 0.56 -1.36
CA ARG A 16 -14.59 -0.31 -0.85
C ARG A 16 -14.69 -0.60 0.66
N GLU A 17 -15.87 -0.41 1.24
CA GLU A 17 -16.09 -0.55 2.68
C GLU A 17 -15.75 -1.96 3.18
N LYS A 18 -16.13 -3.00 2.43
CA LYS A 18 -15.91 -4.41 2.78
C LYS A 18 -14.42 -4.76 2.79
N GLU A 19 -13.69 -4.33 1.76
CA GLU A 19 -12.25 -4.57 1.64
C GLU A 19 -11.49 -3.81 2.72
N ILE A 20 -11.81 -2.54 2.97
CA ILE A 20 -11.20 -1.73 4.03
C ILE A 20 -11.45 -2.34 5.40
N GLU A 21 -12.68 -2.78 5.68
CA GLU A 21 -13.00 -3.46 6.92
C GLU A 21 -12.21 -4.76 7.08
N ARG A 22 -12.12 -5.55 6.00
CA ARG A 22 -11.35 -6.80 5.98
C ARG A 22 -9.87 -6.57 6.24
N VAL A 23 -9.27 -5.56 5.61
CA VAL A 23 -7.88 -5.14 5.83
C VAL A 23 -7.67 -4.73 7.29
N SER A 24 -8.56 -3.91 7.85
CA SER A 24 -8.53 -3.49 9.27
C SER A 24 -8.59 -4.69 10.23
N GLN A 25 -9.45 -5.67 9.96
CA GLN A 25 -9.55 -6.90 10.75
C GLN A 25 -8.26 -7.71 10.70
N ILE A 26 -7.63 -7.85 9.52
CA ILE A 26 -6.38 -8.60 9.37
C ILE A 26 -5.25 -7.91 10.11
N LEU A 27 -5.09 -6.60 9.97
CA LEU A 27 -4.06 -5.81 10.66
C LEU A 27 -4.19 -5.86 12.20
N SER A 28 -5.38 -6.13 12.71
CA SER A 28 -5.64 -6.26 14.15
C SER A 28 -5.31 -7.64 14.71
N ARG A 29 -4.88 -8.59 13.89
CA ARG A 29 -4.56 -9.96 14.31
C ARG A 29 -3.14 -10.04 14.90
N ARG A 30 -2.90 -11.07 15.71
CA ARG A 30 -1.56 -11.38 16.22
C ARG A 30 -0.68 -12.18 15.25
N LYS A 31 -1.30 -12.93 14.34
CA LYS A 31 -0.62 -13.76 13.32
C LYS A 31 -1.29 -13.56 11.97
N LYS A 32 -0.55 -13.72 10.88
CA LYS A 32 -1.02 -13.42 9.51
C LYS A 32 -1.66 -12.03 9.44
N ASN A 33 -0.99 -11.06 10.04
CA ASN A 33 -1.47 -9.69 10.20
C ASN A 33 -1.09 -8.75 9.05
N ASN A 34 -0.52 -9.28 7.97
CA ASN A 34 -0.20 -8.54 6.77
C ASN A 34 -1.23 -8.87 5.68
N PRO A 35 -2.16 -7.96 5.36
CA PRO A 35 -3.07 -8.16 4.23
C PRO A 35 -2.31 -7.99 2.91
N ILE A 36 -2.68 -8.80 1.92
CA ILE A 36 -2.25 -8.63 0.54
C ILE A 36 -3.47 -8.46 -0.35
N LEU A 37 -3.56 -7.30 -1.00
CA LEU A 37 -4.61 -6.93 -1.94
C LEU A 37 -4.29 -7.55 -3.30
N ILE A 38 -5.15 -8.42 -3.77
CA ILE A 38 -4.99 -9.14 -5.03
C ILE A 38 -6.11 -8.73 -5.97
N GLY A 39 -5.74 -8.18 -7.13
CA GLY A 39 -6.72 -7.77 -8.15
C GLY A 39 -6.03 -7.21 -9.38
N GLU A 40 -6.78 -7.06 -10.46
CA GLU A 40 -6.31 -6.51 -11.72
C GLU A 40 -5.73 -5.09 -11.56
N PRO A 41 -4.85 -4.65 -12.46
CA PRO A 41 -4.42 -3.24 -12.48
C PRO A 41 -5.62 -2.30 -12.57
N GLY A 42 -5.56 -1.17 -11.85
CA GLY A 42 -6.61 -0.14 -11.91
C GLY A 42 -7.89 -0.41 -11.10
N VAL A 43 -8.05 -1.58 -10.44
CA VAL A 43 -9.26 -1.86 -9.62
C VAL A 43 -9.33 -1.06 -8.31
N GLY A 44 -8.35 -0.22 -7.99
CA GLY A 44 -8.37 0.65 -6.81
C GLY A 44 -7.74 0.03 -5.57
N LYS A 45 -6.71 -0.80 -5.72
CA LYS A 45 -5.97 -1.37 -4.57
C LYS A 45 -5.36 -0.30 -3.67
N SER A 46 -4.74 0.73 -4.25
CA SER A 46 -4.13 1.85 -3.52
C SER A 46 -5.19 2.68 -2.79
N ALA A 47 -6.36 2.90 -3.40
CA ALA A 47 -7.48 3.59 -2.78
C ALA A 47 -7.97 2.89 -1.49
N ILE A 48 -7.87 1.55 -1.39
CA ILE A 48 -8.21 0.81 -0.16
C ILE A 48 -7.26 1.19 0.98
N ALA A 49 -5.95 1.33 0.71
CA ALA A 49 -4.98 1.75 1.72
C ALA A 49 -5.21 3.21 2.16
N GLU A 50 -5.51 4.10 1.23
CA GLU A 50 -5.88 5.50 1.51
C GLU A 50 -7.16 5.60 2.34
N GLY A 51 -8.19 4.81 1.99
CA GLY A 51 -9.44 4.73 2.74
C GLY A 51 -9.27 4.21 4.15
N LEU A 52 -8.40 3.24 4.34
CA LEU A 52 -8.05 2.78 5.68
C LEU A 52 -7.34 3.87 6.47
N ALA A 53 -6.40 4.59 5.87
CA ALA A 53 -5.71 5.70 6.52
C ALA A 53 -6.69 6.81 6.95
N LEU A 54 -7.64 7.16 6.08
CA LEU A 54 -8.70 8.11 6.41
C LEU A 54 -9.56 7.61 7.58
N ARG A 55 -9.94 6.33 7.61
CA ARG A 55 -10.69 5.73 8.72
C ARG A 55 -9.90 5.71 10.03
N ILE A 56 -8.57 5.51 9.98
CA ILE A 56 -7.70 5.60 11.16
C ILE A 56 -7.74 7.02 11.73
N VAL A 57 -7.58 8.05 10.89
CA VAL A 57 -7.64 9.46 11.29
C VAL A 57 -9.01 9.81 11.88
N GLN A 58 -10.08 9.29 11.30
CA GLN A 58 -11.46 9.48 11.80
C GLN A 58 -11.79 8.61 13.01
N ARG A 59 -10.88 7.75 13.46
CA ARG A 59 -11.10 6.75 14.54
C ARG A 59 -12.25 5.77 14.24
N LYS A 60 -12.53 5.50 12.96
CA LYS A 60 -13.55 4.55 12.50
C LYS A 60 -12.96 3.16 12.23
N VAL A 61 -12.05 2.73 13.08
CA VAL A 61 -11.35 1.43 13.01
C VAL A 61 -11.26 0.81 14.41
N SER A 62 -10.72 -0.40 14.51
CA SER A 62 -10.41 -1.01 15.81
C SER A 62 -9.44 -0.15 16.62
N ARG A 63 -9.59 -0.12 17.95
CA ARG A 63 -8.73 0.65 18.88
C ARG A 63 -7.24 0.34 18.71
N VAL A 64 -6.90 -0.88 18.30
CA VAL A 64 -5.51 -1.32 18.03
C VAL A 64 -4.85 -0.49 16.92
N LEU A 65 -5.64 0.09 16.02
CA LEU A 65 -5.17 0.86 14.86
C LEU A 65 -5.24 2.38 15.06
N PHE A 66 -5.75 2.90 16.18
CA PHE A 66 -5.98 4.34 16.38
C PHE A 66 -4.73 5.22 16.23
N ASN A 67 -3.58 4.69 16.63
CA ASN A 67 -2.31 5.43 16.58
C ASN A 67 -1.42 4.97 15.44
N LYS A 68 -1.93 4.12 14.55
CA LYS A 68 -1.17 3.64 13.40
C LYS A 68 -1.15 4.68 12.30
N ARG A 69 -0.05 4.69 11.54
CA ARG A 69 0.16 5.53 10.36
C ARG A 69 0.45 4.64 9.16
N ILE A 70 -0.18 4.92 8.02
CA ILE A 70 0.10 4.21 6.78
C ILE A 70 1.10 5.05 5.98
N ILE A 71 2.22 4.44 5.60
CA ILE A 71 3.26 5.06 4.79
C ILE A 71 3.41 4.25 3.51
N SER A 72 3.30 4.91 2.36
CA SER A 72 3.54 4.28 1.06
C SER A 72 5.04 4.22 0.77
N LEU A 73 5.53 3.05 0.41
CA LEU A 73 6.90 2.83 -0.03
C LEU A 73 6.95 2.85 -1.55
N ASP A 74 7.59 3.86 -2.10
CA ASP A 74 7.89 3.95 -3.52
C ASP A 74 9.27 3.32 -3.79
N LEU A 75 9.24 2.11 -4.35
CA LEU A 75 10.46 1.37 -4.69
C LEU A 75 11.21 1.98 -5.87
N ALA A 76 10.48 2.56 -6.83
CA ALA A 76 11.10 3.22 -7.98
C ALA A 76 11.93 4.43 -7.51
N ALA A 77 11.40 5.21 -6.57
CA ALA A 77 12.12 6.32 -5.97
C ALA A 77 13.35 5.87 -5.16
N LEU A 78 13.28 4.71 -4.51
CA LEU A 78 14.43 4.16 -3.78
C LEU A 78 15.57 3.73 -4.71
N VAL A 79 15.23 3.17 -5.86
CA VAL A 79 16.21 2.77 -6.89
C VAL A 79 16.73 3.99 -7.64
N ALA A 80 15.88 5.00 -7.86
CA ALA A 80 16.26 6.23 -8.55
C ALA A 80 17.39 6.95 -7.79
N GLY A 81 18.46 7.27 -8.50
CA GLY A 81 19.64 7.93 -7.92
C GLY A 81 20.62 7.02 -7.18
N THR A 82 20.43 5.71 -7.19
CA THR A 82 21.43 4.75 -6.76
C THR A 82 22.25 4.28 -7.96
N LYS A 83 23.53 4.67 -8.04
CA LYS A 83 24.45 4.20 -9.08
C LYS A 83 25.02 2.82 -8.78
N TYR A 84 25.01 2.41 -7.52
CA TYR A 84 25.62 1.17 -7.03
C TYR A 84 24.66 0.39 -6.13
N ARG A 85 24.70 -0.92 -6.22
CA ARG A 85 23.90 -1.85 -5.40
C ARG A 85 23.99 -1.56 -3.90
N GLY A 86 25.19 -1.28 -3.38
CA GLY A 86 25.41 -1.00 -1.95
C GLY A 86 24.62 0.19 -1.42
N GLN A 87 24.43 1.24 -2.23
CA GLN A 87 23.63 2.42 -1.83
C GLN A 87 22.15 2.07 -1.63
N PHE A 88 21.61 1.21 -2.46
CA PHE A 88 20.23 0.72 -2.29
C PHE A 88 20.10 -0.11 -1.01
N GLU A 89 21.04 -1.04 -0.77
CA GLU A 89 21.05 -1.88 0.41
C GLU A 89 21.16 -1.05 1.70
N GLU A 90 21.99 -0.01 1.72
CA GLU A 90 22.09 0.93 2.85
C GLU A 90 20.80 1.69 3.11
N ARG A 91 20.15 2.22 2.06
CA ARG A 91 18.86 2.90 2.19
C ARG A 91 17.78 1.98 2.70
N MET A 92 17.74 0.75 2.17
CA MET A 92 16.76 -0.25 2.61
C MET A 92 16.97 -0.65 4.07
N LYS A 93 18.22 -0.84 4.51
CA LYS A 93 18.54 -1.11 5.92
C LYS A 93 18.09 0.05 6.83
N ALA A 94 18.34 1.28 6.42
CA ALA A 94 17.92 2.44 7.20
C ALA A 94 16.39 2.48 7.37
N ILE A 95 15.63 2.19 6.30
CA ILE A 95 14.17 2.11 6.35
C ILE A 95 13.72 0.99 7.28
N LEU A 96 14.28 -0.21 7.15
CA LEU A 96 13.91 -1.35 8.00
C LEU A 96 14.20 -1.06 9.48
N ASN A 97 15.34 -0.49 9.81
CA ASN A 97 15.68 -0.10 11.18
C ASN A 97 14.71 0.96 11.73
N GLU A 98 14.29 1.92 10.90
CA GLU A 98 13.29 2.92 11.30
C GLU A 98 11.92 2.27 11.55
N LEU A 99 11.52 1.32 10.73
CA LEU A 99 10.27 0.58 10.90
C LEU A 99 10.27 -0.32 12.14
N GLU A 100 11.39 -0.94 12.46
CA GLU A 100 11.57 -1.76 13.69
C GLU A 100 11.43 -0.91 14.98
N THR A 101 11.89 0.34 14.92
CA THR A 101 11.78 1.26 16.07
C THR A 101 10.41 1.93 16.18
N ASN A 102 9.71 2.10 15.06
CA ASN A 102 8.41 2.77 14.99
C ASN A 102 7.28 1.77 14.72
N ILE A 103 6.88 1.04 15.72
CA ILE A 103 5.84 -0.01 15.66
C ILE A 103 4.44 0.52 15.28
N ASP A 104 4.24 1.83 15.25
CA ASP A 104 3.01 2.50 14.84
C ASP A 104 2.90 2.65 13.32
N ILE A 105 3.94 2.32 12.55
CA ILE A 105 3.94 2.40 11.10
C ILE A 105 3.40 1.11 10.48
N ILE A 106 2.48 1.27 9.53
CA ILE A 106 2.04 0.23 8.59
C ILE A 106 2.54 0.63 7.21
N LEU A 107 3.34 -0.22 6.60
CA LEU A 107 3.92 0.05 5.30
C LEU A 107 2.94 -0.37 4.19
N PHE A 108 2.58 0.52 3.28
CA PHE A 108 1.90 0.16 2.05
C PHE A 108 2.92 -0.03 0.93
N ILE A 109 2.89 -1.19 0.29
CA ILE A 109 3.81 -1.56 -0.78
C ILE A 109 2.99 -1.94 -2.00
N ASP A 110 2.95 -1.04 -2.97
CA ASP A 110 2.37 -1.38 -4.27
C ASP A 110 3.33 -2.27 -5.06
N GLU A 111 2.80 -3.15 -5.87
CA GLU A 111 3.57 -4.14 -6.63
C GLU A 111 4.59 -4.92 -5.77
N ILE A 112 4.15 -5.40 -4.60
CA ILE A 112 5.01 -6.08 -3.62
C ILE A 112 5.81 -7.26 -4.21
N HIS A 113 5.34 -7.84 -5.30
CA HIS A 113 6.04 -8.89 -6.04
C HIS A 113 7.41 -8.45 -6.56
N THR A 114 7.60 -7.15 -6.80
CA THR A 114 8.89 -6.60 -7.25
C THR A 114 9.96 -6.69 -6.17
N ILE A 115 9.58 -6.64 -4.90
CA ILE A 115 10.52 -6.82 -3.77
C ILE A 115 10.77 -8.30 -3.52
N VAL A 116 9.73 -9.14 -3.64
CA VAL A 116 9.74 -10.52 -3.14
C VAL A 116 10.17 -11.52 -4.22
N GLY A 117 9.87 -11.20 -5.49
CA GLY A 117 10.14 -12.07 -6.64
C GLY A 117 11.52 -11.91 -7.29
N ALA A 118 12.28 -10.94 -6.89
CA ALA A 118 13.53 -10.53 -7.56
C ALA A 118 14.72 -11.49 -7.40
N GLY A 119 14.50 -12.74 -7.10
CA GLY A 119 15.56 -13.74 -6.89
C GLY A 119 16.13 -14.42 -8.14
N GLY A 120 15.83 -14.00 -9.37
CA GLY A 120 16.12 -14.82 -10.52
C GLY A 120 16.75 -14.19 -11.78
N ALA A 121 16.85 -12.89 -11.90
CA ALA A 121 17.45 -12.26 -13.08
C ALA A 121 18.59 -11.33 -12.70
N SER A 122 19.71 -11.51 -13.38
CA SER A 122 20.93 -10.71 -13.24
C SER A 122 20.64 -9.21 -13.25
N GLY A 123 20.71 -8.56 -12.08
CA GLY A 123 20.54 -7.11 -11.93
C GLY A 123 19.38 -6.65 -11.05
N SER A 124 18.46 -7.51 -10.66
CA SER A 124 17.41 -7.16 -9.73
C SER A 124 17.99 -7.05 -8.31
N LEU A 125 17.79 -5.89 -7.73
CA LEU A 125 18.20 -5.53 -6.39
C LEU A 125 17.64 -6.56 -5.40
N ASP A 126 18.49 -7.11 -4.54
CA ASP A 126 18.16 -8.24 -3.66
C ASP A 126 17.40 -7.75 -2.41
N ALA A 127 16.37 -6.91 -2.63
CA ALA A 127 15.48 -6.41 -1.59
C ALA A 127 14.76 -7.55 -0.87
N SER A 128 14.50 -8.64 -1.58
CA SER A 128 13.86 -9.83 -1.07
C SER A 128 14.56 -10.41 0.17
N ASN A 129 15.88 -10.53 0.11
CA ASN A 129 16.67 -11.10 1.20
C ASN A 129 16.68 -10.21 2.46
N MET A 130 16.36 -8.93 2.31
CA MET A 130 16.29 -7.99 3.44
C MET A 130 14.88 -7.92 4.03
N PHE A 131 13.85 -7.91 3.16
CA PHE A 131 12.45 -7.83 3.57
C PHE A 131 11.90 -9.13 4.16
N LYS A 132 12.24 -10.28 3.56
CA LYS A 132 11.75 -11.60 4.01
C LYS A 132 12.04 -11.88 5.48
N PRO A 133 13.26 -11.65 6.02
CA PRO A 133 13.52 -11.85 7.44
C PRO A 133 12.68 -10.96 8.34
N ALA A 134 12.56 -9.67 8.04
CA ALA A 134 11.77 -8.71 8.82
C ALA A 134 10.28 -9.08 8.85
N LEU A 135 9.71 -9.44 7.70
CA LEU A 135 8.36 -9.99 7.61
C LEU A 135 8.22 -11.31 8.37
N ALA A 136 9.21 -12.20 8.26
CA ALA A 136 9.19 -13.51 8.91
C ALA A 136 9.25 -13.40 10.44
N ARG A 137 10.00 -12.45 11.00
CA ARG A 137 10.05 -12.18 12.43
C ARG A 137 8.84 -11.46 12.96
N GLY A 138 8.02 -10.85 12.08
CA GLY A 138 6.85 -10.05 12.46
C GLY A 138 7.22 -8.66 12.99
N GLU A 139 8.41 -8.19 12.71
CA GLU A 139 8.92 -6.86 13.05
C GLU A 139 8.32 -5.77 12.16
N LEU A 140 7.84 -6.18 10.99
CA LEU A 140 7.24 -5.30 10.01
C LEU A 140 5.76 -5.63 9.83
N GLN A 141 4.91 -4.61 9.87
CA GLN A 141 3.50 -4.70 9.49
C GLN A 141 3.29 -3.98 8.16
N CYS A 142 2.75 -4.72 7.17
CA CYS A 142 2.56 -4.14 5.84
C CYS A 142 1.24 -4.54 5.18
N ILE A 143 0.80 -3.71 4.24
CA ILE A 143 -0.26 -3.96 3.28
C ILE A 143 0.42 -4.09 1.92
N GLY A 144 0.38 -5.27 1.31
CA GLY A 144 0.88 -5.50 -0.04
C GLY A 144 -0.22 -5.34 -1.07
N ALA A 145 0.13 -4.91 -2.28
CA ALA A 145 -0.76 -4.94 -3.43
C ALA A 145 -0.08 -5.65 -4.60
N THR A 146 -0.82 -6.48 -5.34
CA THR A 146 -0.29 -7.25 -6.48
C THR A 146 -1.42 -7.76 -7.38
N THR A 147 -1.09 -8.36 -8.51
CA THR A 147 -2.03 -9.11 -9.34
C THR A 147 -2.10 -10.57 -8.90
N LEU A 148 -3.10 -11.31 -9.40
CA LEU A 148 -3.26 -12.73 -9.07
C LEU A 148 -2.11 -13.58 -9.61
N ASP A 149 -1.66 -13.29 -10.82
CA ASP A 149 -0.59 -14.04 -11.47
C ASP A 149 0.75 -13.84 -10.76
N GLU A 150 1.08 -12.58 -10.43
CA GLU A 150 2.27 -12.24 -9.68
C GLU A 150 2.25 -12.81 -8.26
N TYR A 151 1.08 -12.82 -7.61
CA TYR A 151 0.90 -13.47 -6.31
C TYR A 151 1.25 -14.95 -6.38
N ARG A 152 0.72 -15.67 -7.36
CA ARG A 152 0.96 -17.12 -7.55
C ARG A 152 2.42 -17.43 -7.86
N GLN A 153 3.06 -16.57 -8.65
CA GLN A 153 4.44 -16.79 -9.08
C GLN A 153 5.46 -16.52 -7.97
N ASN A 154 5.27 -15.44 -7.21
CA ASN A 154 6.30 -14.88 -6.35
C ASN A 154 6.03 -15.05 -4.84
N ILE A 155 4.77 -15.15 -4.40
CA ILE A 155 4.42 -15.14 -2.98
C ILE A 155 3.86 -16.49 -2.54
N GLU A 156 2.94 -17.07 -3.29
CA GLU A 156 2.28 -18.33 -2.91
C GLU A 156 3.25 -19.51 -2.84
N LYS A 157 4.30 -19.51 -3.67
CA LYS A 157 5.35 -20.55 -3.67
C LYS A 157 6.33 -20.42 -2.51
N ASP A 158 6.40 -19.25 -1.89
CA ASP A 158 7.28 -19.01 -0.74
C ASP A 158 6.52 -19.23 0.56
N GLY A 159 6.73 -20.39 1.19
CA GLY A 159 6.03 -20.76 2.41
C GLY A 159 6.29 -19.84 3.61
N ALA A 160 7.40 -19.08 3.60
CA ALA A 160 7.67 -18.10 4.66
C ALA A 160 6.78 -16.87 4.52
N LEU A 161 6.53 -16.43 3.29
CA LEU A 161 5.65 -15.29 2.99
C LEU A 161 4.17 -15.68 3.07
N GLU A 162 3.81 -16.83 2.53
CA GLU A 162 2.42 -17.32 2.56
C GLU A 162 1.87 -17.40 3.98
N ARG A 163 2.71 -17.79 4.94
CA ARG A 163 2.34 -17.84 6.37
C ARG A 163 2.15 -16.46 7.01
N ARG A 164 2.62 -15.39 6.39
CA ARG A 164 2.57 -14.02 6.92
C ARG A 164 1.51 -13.17 6.29
N PHE A 165 1.18 -13.46 5.03
CA PHE A 165 0.18 -12.72 4.29
C PHE A 165 -1.21 -13.37 4.37
N GLN A 166 -2.24 -12.51 4.41
CA GLN A 166 -3.64 -12.90 4.28
C GLN A 166 -4.22 -12.28 3.02
N LYS A 167 -4.73 -13.11 2.13
CA LYS A 167 -5.33 -12.68 0.85
C LYS A 167 -6.59 -11.86 1.09
N VAL A 168 -6.72 -10.77 0.34
CA VAL A 168 -7.92 -9.95 0.18
C VAL A 168 -8.11 -9.75 -1.31
N LEU A 169 -9.14 -10.37 -1.88
CA LEU A 169 -9.47 -10.20 -3.28
C LEU A 169 -10.14 -8.85 -3.48
N VAL A 170 -9.73 -8.14 -4.51
CA VAL A 170 -10.26 -6.84 -4.92
C VAL A 170 -10.82 -7.01 -6.32
N GLU A 171 -12.15 -7.09 -6.39
CA GLU A 171 -12.87 -7.23 -7.65
C GLU A 171 -13.05 -5.87 -8.33
N PRO A 172 -13.27 -5.83 -9.67
CA PRO A 172 -13.68 -4.61 -10.35
C PRO A 172 -14.93 -4.00 -9.72
N THR A 173 -15.04 -2.68 -9.75
CA THR A 173 -16.21 -1.96 -9.27
C THR A 173 -17.45 -2.29 -10.11
N SER A 174 -18.61 -2.34 -9.47
CA SER A 174 -19.89 -2.44 -10.17
C SER A 174 -20.16 -1.17 -10.98
N ILE A 175 -21.09 -1.23 -11.95
CA ILE A 175 -21.50 -0.08 -12.77
C ILE A 175 -21.97 1.07 -11.86
N ASN A 176 -22.76 0.77 -10.83
CA ASN A 176 -23.27 1.79 -9.90
C ASN A 176 -22.16 2.45 -9.09
N GLU A 177 -21.22 1.68 -8.56
CA GLU A 177 -20.05 2.20 -7.85
C GLU A 177 -19.17 3.05 -8.77
N THR A 178 -18.96 2.60 -10.01
CA THR A 178 -18.20 3.35 -11.01
C THR A 178 -18.86 4.69 -11.32
N LEU A 179 -20.18 4.73 -11.46
CA LEU A 179 -20.92 5.98 -11.68
C LEU A 179 -20.77 6.93 -10.49
N GLN A 180 -20.83 6.43 -9.25
CA GLN A 180 -20.59 7.25 -8.05
C GLN A 180 -19.18 7.80 -7.97
N ILE A 181 -18.17 6.97 -8.32
CA ILE A 181 -16.78 7.41 -8.40
C ILE A 181 -16.63 8.55 -9.41
N LEU A 182 -17.19 8.38 -10.62
CA LEU A 182 -17.13 9.40 -11.66
C LEU A 182 -17.84 10.69 -11.25
N GLN A 183 -18.97 10.61 -10.54
CA GLN A 183 -19.68 11.79 -10.04
C GLN A 183 -18.83 12.55 -9.01
N ASN A 184 -18.19 11.85 -8.07
CA ASN A 184 -17.31 12.47 -7.07
C ASN A 184 -16.09 13.15 -7.72
N ILE A 185 -15.45 12.48 -8.69
CA ILE A 185 -14.31 13.04 -9.43
C ILE A 185 -14.74 14.26 -10.24
N LYS A 186 -15.93 14.24 -10.82
CA LYS A 186 -16.46 15.39 -11.57
C LYS A 186 -16.58 16.63 -10.69
N GLU A 187 -17.09 16.51 -9.47
CA GLU A 187 -17.20 17.63 -8.55
C GLU A 187 -15.83 18.22 -8.21
N LEU A 188 -14.83 17.38 -7.94
CA LEU A 188 -13.45 17.80 -7.68
C LEU A 188 -12.81 18.45 -8.91
N SER A 189 -13.02 17.89 -10.11
CA SER A 189 -12.51 18.46 -11.37
C SER A 189 -13.15 19.79 -11.73
N LEU A 190 -14.44 19.99 -11.44
CA LEU A 190 -15.15 21.25 -11.71
C LEU A 190 -14.65 22.39 -10.81
N ILE A 191 -14.20 22.12 -9.60
CA ILE A 191 -13.58 23.12 -8.72
C ILE A 191 -12.30 23.67 -9.34
N HIS A 192 -11.52 22.84 -10.05
CA HIS A 192 -10.30 23.27 -10.74
C HIS A 192 -10.56 23.96 -12.08
N ILE A 193 -11.71 23.71 -12.74
CA ILE A 193 -12.06 24.32 -14.03
C ILE A 193 -12.72 25.69 -13.84
N SER A 194 -13.29 25.97 -12.68
CA SER A 194 -14.04 27.21 -12.41
C SER A 194 -13.19 28.37 -11.86
N GLU A 195 -11.87 28.26 -11.79
CA GLU A 195 -11.03 29.45 -11.60
C GLU A 195 -11.00 30.26 -12.90
N PRO A 196 -11.64 31.45 -12.92
CA PRO A 196 -11.55 32.30 -14.11
C PRO A 196 -10.10 32.74 -14.28
N THR A 197 -9.49 32.39 -15.40
CA THR A 197 -8.22 33.01 -15.84
C THR A 197 -8.40 34.52 -15.77
N ARG A 198 -7.71 35.18 -14.83
CA ARG A 198 -7.63 36.65 -14.80
C ARG A 198 -7.13 37.13 -16.16
N PRO A 199 -7.79 38.09 -16.79
CA PRO A 199 -7.23 38.71 -17.98
C PRO A 199 -5.87 39.28 -17.62
N ILE A 200 -4.89 39.01 -18.44
CA ILE A 200 -3.59 39.69 -18.39
C ILE A 200 -3.82 41.05 -19.01
N ASP A 201 -3.86 42.10 -18.17
CA ASP A 201 -3.73 43.49 -18.62
C ASP A 201 -2.28 43.81 -18.97
#